data_24a6333668ec20916ab55a54ae111638
#
_entry.id   24a6333668ec20916ab55a54ae111638
#
_cell.length_a   1.000
_cell.length_b   1.000
_cell.length_c   1.000
_cell.angle_alpha   90.00
_cell.angle_beta   90.00
_cell.angle_gamma   90.00
#
_symmetry.space_group_name_H-M   'P 1'
#
loop_
_entity.id
_entity.type
_entity.pdbx_description
1 polymer ?
#
loop_
_entity_poly.entity_id
_entity_poly.type
_entity_poly.pdbx_seq_one_letter_code
_entity_poly.pdbx_strand_id
1 'polypeptide(L)'
;LTFESQGKLYMGEPGFLPCTPNSVVTLIKSLNIDLNGKNVVVLGRSNIVGKPVAQLLLNENATVTICHSRTKDLKEVCKRADILVVAIGRPKFIDESYVNENAVVIDVGTSRFEGKITGDVDFDKVIDKCSALTPVPGGVGALTTTLLIKNACEALKEDEN
;
A
#
# COMPACT_ATOMS: atom_id res chain seq x y z
N LEU A 1 16.01 3.53 3.29
CA LEU A 1 15.82 3.48 1.81
C LEU A 1 17.15 3.72 1.07
N THR A 2 18.18 2.97 1.43
CA THR A 2 19.46 2.95 0.73
C THR A 2 19.34 2.16 -0.57
N PHE A 3 20.27 2.34 -1.51
CA PHE A 3 20.34 1.53 -2.71
C PHE A 3 20.50 0.04 -2.39
N GLU A 4 21.29 -0.28 -1.36
CA GLU A 4 21.48 -1.65 -0.90
C GLU A 4 20.16 -2.28 -0.42
N SER A 5 19.42 -1.62 0.50
CA SER A 5 18.13 -2.13 0.99
C SER A 5 17.11 -2.29 -0.14
N GLN A 6 17.11 -1.37 -1.11
CA GLN A 6 16.25 -1.47 -2.28
C GLN A 6 16.66 -2.62 -3.19
N GLY A 7 17.97 -2.82 -3.39
CA GLY A 7 18.50 -3.94 -4.16
C GLY A 7 18.11 -5.28 -3.55
N LYS A 8 18.29 -5.45 -2.24
CA LYS A 8 17.88 -6.65 -1.51
C LYS A 8 16.39 -6.92 -1.64
N LEU A 9 15.54 -5.88 -1.48
CA LEU A 9 14.09 -6.01 -1.67
C LEU A 9 13.74 -6.52 -3.08
N TYR A 10 14.37 -5.97 -4.11
CA TYR A 10 14.12 -6.36 -5.50
C TYR A 10 14.58 -7.78 -5.81
N MET A 11 15.68 -8.21 -5.21
CA MET A 11 16.24 -9.55 -5.39
C MET A 11 15.61 -10.61 -4.47
N GLY A 12 14.71 -10.20 -3.57
CA GLY A 12 14.11 -11.11 -2.59
C GLY A 12 15.06 -11.53 -1.48
N GLU A 13 16.16 -10.79 -1.29
CA GLU A 13 17.16 -11.05 -0.26
C GLU A 13 16.74 -10.48 1.10
N PRO A 14 17.17 -11.11 2.22
CA PRO A 14 16.91 -10.61 3.56
C PRO A 14 17.45 -9.18 3.77
N GLY A 15 16.69 -8.35 4.45
CA GLY A 15 17.07 -6.98 4.77
C GLY A 15 15.93 -6.17 5.37
N PHE A 16 16.24 -4.94 5.78
CA PHE A 16 15.22 -4.04 6.32
C PHE A 16 14.25 -3.59 5.26
N LEU A 17 12.97 -3.87 5.48
CA LEU A 17 11.90 -3.44 4.58
C LEU A 17 11.49 -1.99 4.86
N PRO A 18 11.17 -1.19 3.82
CA PRO A 18 10.64 0.15 4.02
C PRO A 18 9.32 0.09 4.79
N CYS A 19 9.22 0.89 5.87
CA CYS A 19 8.14 0.75 6.86
C CYS A 19 6.73 0.90 6.28
N THR A 20 6.46 1.94 5.48
CA THR A 20 5.14 2.15 4.88
C THR A 20 4.75 1.03 3.91
N PRO A 21 5.58 0.60 2.96
CA PRO A 21 5.31 -0.56 2.12
C PRO A 21 5.06 -1.84 2.92
N ASN A 22 5.87 -2.10 3.94
CA ASN A 22 5.69 -3.27 4.81
C ASN A 22 4.38 -3.19 5.62
N SER A 23 3.96 -1.98 6.04
CA SER A 23 2.67 -1.78 6.70
C SER A 23 1.50 -2.19 5.81
N VAL A 24 1.55 -1.84 4.53
CA VAL A 24 0.51 -2.21 3.55
C VAL A 24 0.37 -3.74 3.47
N VAL A 25 1.49 -4.45 3.27
CA VAL A 25 1.48 -5.92 3.18
C VAL A 25 1.04 -6.56 4.48
N THR A 26 1.49 -6.05 5.63
CA THR A 26 1.10 -6.54 6.96
C THR A 26 -0.40 -6.40 7.19
N LEU A 27 -1.00 -5.26 6.81
CA LEU A 27 -2.45 -5.05 6.92
C LEU A 27 -3.23 -6.01 6.02
N ILE A 28 -2.81 -6.20 4.77
CA ILE A 28 -3.47 -7.15 3.87
C ILE A 28 -3.39 -8.57 4.44
N LYS A 29 -2.23 -8.99 4.93
CA LYS A 29 -2.06 -10.32 5.56
C LYS A 29 -2.90 -10.49 6.82
N SER A 30 -3.13 -9.44 7.59
CA SER A 30 -3.97 -9.50 8.79
C SER A 30 -5.44 -9.82 8.50
N LEU A 31 -5.88 -9.64 7.27
CA LEU A 31 -7.22 -10.03 6.80
C LEU A 31 -7.32 -11.52 6.43
N ASN A 32 -6.24 -12.30 6.60
CA ASN A 32 -6.15 -13.71 6.21
C ASN A 32 -6.48 -13.95 4.71
N ILE A 33 -6.11 -13.02 3.86
CA ILE A 33 -6.29 -13.12 2.40
C ILE A 33 -5.09 -13.86 1.82
N ASP A 34 -5.34 -14.91 1.07
CA ASP A 34 -4.32 -15.54 0.23
C ASP A 34 -3.99 -14.63 -0.96
N LEU A 35 -2.74 -14.17 -1.03
CA LEU A 35 -2.25 -13.28 -2.08
C LEU A 35 -1.88 -14.00 -3.38
N ASN A 36 -1.77 -15.34 -3.36
CA ASN A 36 -1.41 -16.12 -4.54
C ASN A 36 -2.38 -15.86 -5.71
N GLY A 37 -1.87 -15.32 -6.81
CA GLY A 37 -2.63 -15.03 -8.01
C GLY A 37 -3.65 -13.89 -7.90
N LYS A 38 -3.75 -13.19 -6.76
CA LYS A 38 -4.64 -12.03 -6.62
C LYS A 38 -4.21 -10.89 -7.53
N ASN A 39 -5.19 -10.26 -8.16
CA ASN A 39 -4.96 -9.04 -8.94
C ASN A 39 -4.83 -7.84 -8.00
N VAL A 40 -3.63 -7.32 -7.88
CA VAL A 40 -3.36 -6.13 -7.07
C VAL A 40 -3.04 -4.94 -7.99
N VAL A 41 -3.78 -3.86 -7.82
CA VAL A 41 -3.45 -2.58 -8.49
C VAL A 41 -2.85 -1.64 -7.45
N VAL A 42 -1.65 -1.16 -7.76
CA VAL A 42 -0.96 -0.13 -6.96
C VAL A 42 -1.03 1.18 -7.72
N LEU A 43 -1.84 2.10 -7.23
CA LEU A 43 -1.96 3.44 -7.78
C LEU A 43 -0.96 4.38 -7.11
N GLY A 44 0.09 4.69 -7.85
CA GLY A 44 1.27 5.43 -7.42
C GLY A 44 2.56 4.69 -7.75
N ARG A 45 3.61 5.43 -8.13
CA ARG A 45 4.91 4.85 -8.54
C ARG A 45 6.11 5.54 -7.88
N SER A 46 5.92 6.09 -6.70
CA SER A 46 7.04 6.69 -5.96
C SER A 46 8.08 5.63 -5.58
N ASN A 47 9.34 6.06 -5.49
CA ASN A 47 10.43 5.15 -5.07
C ASN A 47 10.32 4.74 -3.61
N ILE A 48 9.59 5.51 -2.79
CA ILE A 48 9.49 5.29 -1.34
C ILE A 48 8.26 4.48 -0.94
N VAL A 49 7.21 4.43 -1.77
CA VAL A 49 5.95 3.72 -1.46
C VAL A 49 5.52 2.82 -2.62
N GLY A 50 5.11 3.38 -3.76
CA GLY A 50 4.44 2.64 -4.82
C GLY A 50 5.25 1.48 -5.38
N LYS A 51 6.50 1.72 -5.78
CA LYS A 51 7.37 0.67 -6.30
C LYS A 51 7.71 -0.39 -5.24
N PRO A 52 8.13 -0.02 -4.01
CA PRO A 52 8.38 -1.02 -2.96
C PRO A 52 7.15 -1.83 -2.58
N VAL A 53 5.96 -1.23 -2.49
CA VAL A 53 4.71 -1.97 -2.25
C VAL A 53 4.47 -3.01 -3.34
N ALA A 54 4.59 -2.59 -4.59
CA ALA A 54 4.40 -3.49 -5.73
C ALA A 54 5.37 -4.67 -5.70
N GLN A 55 6.64 -4.42 -5.37
CA GLN A 55 7.65 -5.47 -5.26
C GLN A 55 7.35 -6.42 -4.10
N LEU A 56 6.97 -5.92 -2.93
CA LEU A 56 6.60 -6.77 -1.79
C LEU A 56 5.41 -7.67 -2.11
N LEU A 57 4.38 -7.13 -2.77
CA LEU A 57 3.21 -7.91 -3.16
C LEU A 57 3.52 -8.94 -4.26
N LEU A 58 4.44 -8.61 -5.19
CA LEU A 58 4.95 -9.56 -6.17
C LEU A 58 5.69 -10.72 -5.49
N ASN A 59 6.50 -10.44 -4.47
CA ASN A 59 7.21 -11.45 -3.68
C ASN A 59 6.24 -12.36 -2.90
N GLU A 60 5.01 -11.90 -2.65
CA GLU A 60 3.91 -12.70 -2.07
C GLU A 60 3.06 -13.42 -3.15
N ASN A 61 3.55 -13.55 -4.37
CA ASN A 61 2.91 -14.22 -5.51
C ASN A 61 1.63 -13.53 -6.03
N ALA A 62 1.43 -12.25 -5.75
CA ALA A 62 0.34 -11.50 -6.35
C ALA A 62 0.66 -11.11 -7.81
N THR A 63 -0.37 -10.95 -8.63
CA THR A 63 -0.27 -10.31 -9.95
C THR A 63 -0.42 -8.81 -9.77
N VAL A 64 0.64 -8.04 -9.99
CA VAL A 64 0.69 -6.61 -9.64
C VAL A 64 0.70 -5.72 -10.87
N THR A 65 -0.22 -4.76 -10.90
CA THR A 65 -0.26 -3.68 -11.89
C THR A 65 0.04 -2.35 -11.22
N ILE A 66 1.06 -1.63 -11.67
CA ILE A 66 1.37 -0.27 -11.21
C ILE A 66 0.71 0.74 -12.12
N CYS A 67 -0.14 1.61 -11.56
CA CYS A 67 -0.80 2.71 -12.26
C CYS A 67 -0.25 4.07 -11.82
N HIS A 68 -0.36 5.04 -12.69
CA HIS A 68 0.14 6.40 -12.48
C HIS A 68 -0.65 7.44 -13.29
N SER A 69 -0.30 8.71 -13.20
CA SER A 69 -0.98 9.83 -13.85
C SER A 69 -1.06 9.75 -15.40
N ARG A 70 -0.30 8.87 -16.03
CA ARG A 70 -0.32 8.64 -17.48
C ARG A 70 -0.95 7.30 -17.86
N THR A 71 -1.51 6.55 -16.91
CA THR A 71 -2.22 5.31 -17.20
C THR A 71 -3.52 5.63 -17.93
N LYS A 72 -3.73 5.00 -19.07
CA LYS A 72 -4.98 5.11 -19.83
C LYS A 72 -6.05 4.27 -19.15
N ASP A 73 -7.29 4.69 -19.27
CA ASP A 73 -8.46 3.98 -18.75
C ASP A 73 -8.32 3.55 -17.27
N LEU A 74 -7.76 4.46 -16.44
CA LEU A 74 -7.37 4.21 -15.07
C LEU A 74 -8.50 3.56 -14.24
N LYS A 75 -9.74 4.03 -14.40
CA LYS A 75 -10.90 3.47 -13.70
C LYS A 75 -11.09 1.99 -14.02
N GLU A 76 -11.01 1.62 -15.29
CA GLU A 76 -11.19 0.24 -15.73
C GLU A 76 -10.07 -0.67 -15.25
N VAL A 77 -8.84 -0.15 -15.17
CA VAL A 77 -7.73 -0.91 -14.58
C VAL A 77 -7.94 -1.11 -13.09
N CYS A 78 -8.32 -0.06 -12.35
CA CYS A 78 -8.58 -0.15 -10.91
C CYS A 78 -9.74 -1.10 -10.58
N LYS A 79 -10.81 -1.12 -11.36
CA LYS A 79 -11.95 -2.04 -11.19
C LYS A 79 -11.62 -3.53 -11.33
N ARG A 80 -10.47 -3.88 -11.91
CA ARG A 80 -10.04 -5.29 -12.01
C ARG A 80 -9.35 -5.79 -10.75
N ALA A 81 -9.09 -4.89 -9.80
CA ALA A 81 -8.34 -5.22 -8.61
C ALA A 81 -9.19 -6.01 -7.60
N ASP A 82 -8.65 -7.11 -7.11
CA ASP A 82 -9.08 -7.73 -5.85
C ASP A 82 -8.62 -6.88 -4.67
N ILE A 83 -7.43 -6.26 -4.81
CA ILE A 83 -6.83 -5.38 -3.82
C ILE A 83 -6.35 -4.11 -4.54
N LEU A 84 -6.85 -2.94 -4.10
CA LEU A 84 -6.44 -1.64 -4.59
C LEU A 84 -5.63 -0.90 -3.53
N VAL A 85 -4.37 -0.62 -3.82
CA VAL A 85 -3.49 0.19 -2.97
C VAL A 85 -3.35 1.58 -3.57
N VAL A 86 -3.68 2.62 -2.82
CA VAL A 86 -3.70 4.00 -3.29
C VAL A 86 -2.65 4.84 -2.58
N ALA A 87 -1.70 5.40 -3.33
CA ALA A 87 -0.57 6.18 -2.82
C ALA A 87 -0.16 7.29 -3.81
N ILE A 88 -1.05 8.27 -4.04
CA ILE A 88 -0.87 9.33 -5.06
C ILE A 88 -0.77 10.74 -4.47
N GLY A 89 -1.10 10.92 -3.19
CA GLY A 89 -1.08 12.22 -2.52
C GLY A 89 -2.13 13.20 -3.05
N ARG A 90 -3.29 12.69 -3.48
CA ARG A 90 -4.41 13.49 -3.99
C ARG A 90 -5.65 13.23 -3.16
N PRO A 91 -6.03 14.14 -2.25
CA PRO A 91 -7.14 13.95 -1.34
C PRO A 91 -8.44 13.57 -2.05
N LYS A 92 -9.09 12.49 -1.58
CA LYS A 92 -10.41 12.02 -2.05
C LYS A 92 -10.54 11.81 -3.57
N PHE A 93 -9.42 11.48 -4.22
CA PHE A 93 -9.41 11.27 -5.67
C PHE A 93 -10.13 9.99 -6.09
N ILE A 94 -10.05 8.94 -5.27
CA ILE A 94 -10.69 7.64 -5.55
C ILE A 94 -12.08 7.61 -4.95
N ASP A 95 -13.07 7.49 -5.79
CA ASP A 95 -14.47 7.25 -5.44
C ASP A 95 -14.90 5.81 -5.79
N GLU A 96 -16.16 5.48 -5.59
CA GLU A 96 -16.75 4.17 -5.85
C GLU A 96 -16.64 3.72 -7.32
N SER A 97 -16.43 4.66 -8.26
CA SER A 97 -16.28 4.33 -9.69
C SER A 97 -14.95 3.69 -10.04
N TYR A 98 -13.97 3.74 -9.14
CA TYR A 98 -12.65 3.10 -9.30
C TYR A 98 -12.57 1.72 -8.65
N VAL A 99 -13.51 1.36 -7.80
CA VAL A 99 -13.40 0.20 -6.93
C VAL A 99 -14.28 -0.94 -7.43
N ASN A 100 -13.75 -2.16 -7.43
CA ASN A 100 -14.51 -3.37 -7.64
C ASN A 100 -15.38 -3.69 -6.42
N GLU A 101 -16.52 -4.35 -6.61
CA GLU A 101 -17.31 -4.86 -5.49
C GLU A 101 -16.50 -5.87 -4.68
N ASN A 102 -16.57 -5.75 -3.36
CA ASN A 102 -15.85 -6.60 -2.41
C ASN A 102 -14.30 -6.51 -2.50
N ALA A 103 -13.73 -5.55 -3.22
CA ALA A 103 -12.29 -5.34 -3.21
C ALA A 103 -11.81 -4.91 -1.82
N VAL A 104 -10.55 -5.22 -1.52
CA VAL A 104 -9.85 -4.63 -0.37
C VAL A 104 -9.16 -3.35 -0.82
N VAL A 105 -9.38 -2.25 -0.11
CA VAL A 105 -8.80 -0.94 -0.45
C VAL A 105 -7.88 -0.48 0.66
N ILE A 106 -6.62 -0.26 0.30
CA ILE A 106 -5.58 0.24 1.21
C ILE A 106 -5.23 1.67 0.81
N ASP A 107 -5.67 2.63 1.59
CA ASP A 107 -5.35 4.04 1.41
C ASP A 107 -4.06 4.38 2.17
N VAL A 108 -3.01 4.70 1.43
CA VAL A 108 -1.70 5.12 1.97
C VAL A 108 -1.57 6.64 1.96
N GLY A 109 -2.47 7.32 1.26
CA GLY A 109 -2.47 8.78 1.16
C GLY A 109 -2.58 9.45 2.52
N THR A 110 -1.82 10.51 2.72
CA THR A 110 -1.91 11.36 3.91
C THR A 110 -1.73 12.79 3.49
N SER A 111 -2.81 13.53 3.44
CA SER A 111 -2.84 14.93 3.01
C SER A 111 -3.69 15.77 3.97
N ARG A 112 -3.47 17.08 3.98
CA ARG A 112 -4.40 18.02 4.65
C ARG A 112 -5.40 18.54 3.63
N PHE A 113 -6.67 18.34 3.92
CA PHE A 113 -7.78 18.84 3.13
C PHE A 113 -8.83 19.47 4.07
N GLU A 114 -9.19 20.72 3.83
CA GLU A 114 -10.13 21.48 4.68
C GLU A 114 -9.77 21.43 6.18
N GLY A 115 -8.48 21.54 6.51
CA GLY A 115 -7.97 21.54 7.88
C GLY A 115 -7.90 20.16 8.56
N LYS A 116 -8.35 19.10 7.91
CA LYS A 116 -8.33 17.73 8.43
C LYS A 116 -7.32 16.85 7.68
N ILE A 117 -6.80 15.84 8.36
CA ILE A 117 -6.00 14.78 7.71
C ILE A 117 -6.97 13.88 6.97
N THR A 118 -6.70 13.64 5.69
CA THR A 118 -7.50 12.77 4.83
C THR A 118 -6.60 11.95 3.91
N GLY A 119 -7.12 10.83 3.45
CA GLY A 119 -6.47 9.96 2.47
C GLY A 119 -6.77 10.34 1.03
N ASP A 120 -6.28 9.51 0.12
CA ASP A 120 -6.50 9.63 -1.32
C ASP A 120 -7.86 9.03 -1.75
N VAL A 121 -8.48 8.24 -0.88
CA VAL A 121 -9.80 7.61 -1.11
C VAL A 121 -10.90 8.44 -0.44
N ASP A 122 -12.00 8.65 -1.14
CA ASP A 122 -13.23 9.21 -0.56
C ASP A 122 -13.92 8.13 0.26
N PHE A 123 -13.58 8.08 1.56
CA PHE A 123 -13.95 7.00 2.47
C PHE A 123 -15.46 6.75 2.47
N ASP A 124 -16.26 7.81 2.59
CA ASP A 124 -17.71 7.71 2.72
C ASP A 124 -18.38 7.14 1.45
N LYS A 125 -17.78 7.37 0.27
CA LYS A 125 -18.29 6.84 -1.00
C LYS A 125 -17.86 5.41 -1.29
N VAL A 126 -16.76 4.95 -0.69
CA VAL A 126 -16.15 3.66 -1.04
C VAL A 126 -16.48 2.57 -0.03
N ILE A 127 -16.71 2.94 1.24
CA ILE A 127 -16.82 1.97 2.35
C ILE A 127 -17.94 0.92 2.12
N ASP A 128 -19.07 1.31 1.57
CA ASP A 128 -20.21 0.40 1.36
C ASP A 128 -20.00 -0.55 0.18
N LYS A 129 -18.98 -0.30 -0.66
CA LYS A 129 -18.72 -1.10 -1.87
C LYS A 129 -17.62 -2.13 -1.68
N CYS A 130 -16.65 -1.85 -0.85
CA CYS A 130 -15.48 -2.70 -0.61
C CYS A 130 -15.68 -3.64 0.57
N SER A 131 -14.89 -4.73 0.63
CA SER A 131 -14.91 -5.67 1.76
C SER A 131 -14.11 -5.16 2.95
N ALA A 132 -13.11 -4.33 2.70
CA ALA A 132 -12.30 -3.67 3.72
C ALA A 132 -11.70 -2.38 3.16
N LEU A 133 -11.61 -1.35 3.99
CA LEU A 133 -11.00 -0.06 3.67
C LEU A 133 -10.22 0.45 4.88
N THR A 134 -8.97 0.83 4.68
CA THR A 134 -8.19 1.47 5.74
C THR A 134 -8.65 2.90 5.96
N PRO A 135 -8.89 3.32 7.21
CA PRO A 135 -9.18 4.72 7.51
C PRO A 135 -7.92 5.59 7.44
N VAL A 136 -8.11 6.88 7.14
CA VAL A 136 -7.06 7.89 7.27
C VAL A 136 -7.61 9.09 8.07
N PRO A 137 -7.07 9.39 9.26
CA PRO A 137 -5.98 8.71 9.97
C PRO A 137 -6.39 7.38 10.61
N GLY A 138 -5.40 6.62 11.10
CA GLY A 138 -5.62 5.40 11.90
C GLY A 138 -5.38 4.07 11.16
N GLY A 139 -5.11 4.13 9.86
CA GLY A 139 -4.76 2.95 9.04
C GLY A 139 -3.24 2.73 8.91
N VAL A 140 -2.74 2.77 7.69
CA VAL A 140 -1.33 2.49 7.33
C VAL A 140 -0.34 3.31 8.15
N GLY A 141 -0.62 4.60 8.39
CA GLY A 141 0.28 5.49 9.12
C GLY A 141 0.56 5.05 10.56
N ALA A 142 -0.43 4.53 11.26
CA ALA A 142 -0.28 4.03 12.63
C ALA A 142 0.69 2.83 12.69
N LEU A 143 0.56 1.89 11.74
CA LEU A 143 1.42 0.72 11.67
C LEU A 143 2.84 1.07 11.20
N THR A 144 2.98 2.07 10.33
CA THR A 144 4.28 2.55 9.84
C THR A 144 5.21 2.95 10.99
N THR A 145 4.68 3.67 11.98
CA THR A 145 5.45 4.09 13.17
C THR A 145 5.88 2.88 14.00
N THR A 146 4.99 1.92 14.19
CA THR A 146 5.29 0.67 14.93
C THR A 146 6.39 -0.13 14.24
N LEU A 147 6.33 -0.28 12.92
CA LEU A 147 7.33 -1.01 12.15
C LEU A 147 8.68 -0.28 12.11
N LEU A 148 8.69 1.04 12.20
CA LEU A 148 9.93 1.81 12.32
C LEU A 148 10.65 1.48 13.63
N ILE A 149 9.92 1.45 14.75
CA ILE A 149 10.48 1.06 16.05
C ILE A 149 10.98 -0.38 16.01
N LYS A 150 10.21 -1.29 15.42
CA LYS A 150 10.62 -2.69 15.26
C LYS A 150 11.94 -2.80 14.49
N ASN A 151 12.07 -2.14 13.34
CA ASN A 151 13.30 -2.14 12.54
C ASN A 151 14.50 -1.60 13.34
N ALA A 152 14.31 -0.55 14.15
CA ALA A 152 15.37 -0.01 15.01
C ALA A 152 15.81 -1.02 16.07
N CYS A 153 14.89 -1.73 16.71
CA CYS A 153 15.22 -2.77 17.68
C CYS A 153 15.91 -3.98 17.04
N GLU A 154 15.56 -4.34 15.81
CA GLU A 154 16.23 -5.42 15.07
C GLU A 154 17.66 -5.05 14.69
N ALA A 155 17.87 -3.81 14.23
CA ALA A 155 19.21 -3.31 13.90
C ALA A 155 20.17 -3.37 15.12
N LEU A 156 19.70 -3.02 16.32
CA LEU A 156 20.51 -3.11 17.54
C LEU A 156 20.94 -4.54 17.87
N LYS A 157 20.13 -5.54 17.57
CA LYS A 157 20.46 -6.96 17.80
C LYS A 157 21.49 -7.50 16.81
N GLU A 158 21.53 -6.96 15.59
CA GLU A 158 22.54 -7.36 14.59
C GLU A 158 23.92 -6.81 14.93
N ASP A 159 24.02 -5.65 15.60
CA ASP A 159 25.28 -5.05 16.03
C ASP A 159 25.88 -5.74 17.27
N GLU A 160 25.12 -6.57 17.98
CA GLU A 160 25.60 -7.31 19.18
C GLU A 160 26.17 -8.71 18.85
N ASN A 161 26.10 -9.16 17.58
CA ASN A 161 26.62 -10.43 17.10
C ASN A 161 27.80 -10.24 16.16
#